data_d9c4d710c427614d02243b4a196dc4ea
#
_entry.id   d9c4d710c427614d02243b4a196dc4ea
#
_cell.length_a   1.000
_cell.length_b   1.000
_cell.length_c   1.000
_cell.angle_alpha   90.00
_cell.angle_beta   90.00
_cell.angle_gamma   90.00
#
_symmetry.space_group_name_H-M   'P 1'
#
loop_
_entity.id
_entity.type
_entity.pdbx_description
1 polymer ?
#
loop_
_entity_poly.entity_id
_entity_poly.type
_entity_poly.pdbx_seq_one_letter_code
_entity_poly.pdbx_strand_id
1 'polypeptide(L)'
;MGEASVLFRIGPLEITSVVMTSWVIILILTVFAVLATKNLKEIPGPLQNLAEMAVESLERYFTGLLGKEHARKYFPVFATFFIFIVVCNYSGQLPGAGHIKGFAVPTACLSVTAALGIIAFFTTHTIGIRERGVKHYLKIFISPFLLMLPLNLIEQMVRPFSLTLRLFGNLYGEEKVLEELYHIFPILLPLVMNVLSLLFCFIQAMVFTMLMSIYTSEGLEDEH
;
A
#
# COMPACT_ATOMS: atom_id res chain seq x y z
N MET A 1 3.82 -15.16 -16.60
CA MET A 1 3.20 -13.93 -17.15
C MET A 1 1.83 -13.76 -16.56
N GLY A 2 1.69 -12.88 -15.56
CA GLY A 2 0.39 -12.46 -15.07
C GLY A 2 -0.24 -11.44 -16.00
N GLU A 3 -0.43 -11.78 -17.28
CA GLU A 3 -1.32 -10.99 -18.12
C GLU A 3 -2.70 -10.99 -17.47
N ALA A 4 -3.25 -9.80 -17.28
CA ALA A 4 -4.59 -9.60 -16.75
C ALA A 4 -5.61 -10.31 -17.67
N SER A 5 -5.76 -11.61 -17.50
CA SER A 5 -6.72 -12.40 -18.27
C SER A 5 -8.12 -11.91 -17.91
N VAL A 6 -8.90 -11.54 -18.92
CA VAL A 6 -10.31 -11.19 -18.74
C VAL A 6 -11.08 -12.46 -18.38
N LEU A 7 -11.62 -12.53 -17.18
CA LEU A 7 -12.39 -13.68 -16.69
C LEU A 7 -13.85 -13.56 -17.06
N PHE A 8 -14.43 -12.37 -16.85
CA PHE A 8 -15.84 -12.08 -17.14
C PHE A 8 -16.00 -10.68 -17.71
N ARG A 9 -16.98 -10.50 -18.60
CA ARG A 9 -17.42 -9.18 -19.08
C ARG A 9 -18.82 -8.91 -18.56
N ILE A 10 -18.96 -7.83 -17.80
CA ILE A 10 -20.27 -7.33 -17.36
C ILE A 10 -20.51 -6.00 -18.09
N GLY A 11 -21.14 -6.07 -19.26
CA GLY A 11 -21.35 -4.89 -20.12
C GLY A 11 -20.03 -4.31 -20.62
N PRO A 12 -19.76 -3.00 -20.41
CA PRO A 12 -18.51 -2.37 -20.82
C PRO A 12 -17.32 -2.63 -19.88
N LEU A 13 -17.55 -3.27 -18.71
CA LEU A 13 -16.54 -3.53 -17.71
C LEU A 13 -15.95 -4.94 -17.88
N GLU A 14 -14.65 -5.01 -18.08
CA GLU A 14 -13.88 -6.26 -18.11
C GLU A 14 -13.34 -6.56 -16.71
N ILE A 15 -13.81 -7.66 -16.10
CA ILE A 15 -13.29 -8.14 -14.83
C ILE A 15 -12.08 -9.00 -15.12
N THR A 16 -10.91 -8.46 -14.78
CA THR A 16 -9.62 -9.13 -14.95
C THR A 16 -9.29 -9.99 -13.73
N SER A 17 -8.38 -10.95 -13.90
CA SER A 17 -7.84 -11.78 -12.81
C SER A 17 -7.30 -10.94 -11.65
N VAL A 18 -6.71 -9.78 -11.93
CA VAL A 18 -6.19 -8.82 -10.94
C VAL A 18 -7.28 -8.27 -10.02
N VAL A 19 -8.41 -7.88 -10.60
CA VAL A 19 -9.57 -7.36 -9.84
C VAL A 19 -10.15 -8.46 -8.95
N MET A 20 -10.29 -9.67 -9.50
CA MET A 20 -10.78 -10.83 -8.76
C MET A 20 -9.90 -11.15 -7.54
N THR A 21 -8.58 -11.19 -7.73
CA THR A 21 -7.63 -11.44 -6.63
C THR A 21 -7.71 -10.31 -5.58
N SER A 22 -7.83 -9.06 -6.00
CA SER A 22 -7.99 -7.92 -5.09
C SER A 22 -9.26 -8.06 -4.22
N TRP A 23 -10.38 -8.46 -4.81
CA TRP A 23 -11.63 -8.70 -4.07
C TRP A 23 -11.51 -9.85 -3.08
N VAL A 24 -10.85 -10.95 -3.48
CA VAL A 24 -10.59 -12.09 -2.59
C VAL A 24 -9.73 -11.65 -1.39
N ILE A 25 -8.68 -10.87 -1.62
CA ILE A 25 -7.84 -10.33 -0.55
C ILE A 25 -8.64 -9.44 0.40
N ILE A 26 -9.45 -8.52 -0.13
CA ILE A 26 -10.31 -7.65 0.69
C ILE A 26 -11.29 -8.50 1.51
N LEU A 27 -11.90 -9.53 0.92
CA LEU A 27 -12.80 -10.43 1.63
C LEU A 27 -12.09 -11.16 2.77
N ILE A 28 -10.91 -11.73 2.51
CA ILE A 28 -10.10 -12.43 3.52
C ILE A 28 -9.74 -11.48 4.67
N LEU A 29 -9.26 -10.28 4.37
CA LEU A 29 -8.92 -9.28 5.39
C LEU A 29 -10.13 -8.85 6.20
N THR A 30 -11.28 -8.66 5.56
CA THR A 30 -12.52 -8.30 6.24
C THR A 30 -12.99 -9.42 7.17
N VAL A 31 -13.00 -10.66 6.68
CA VAL A 31 -13.37 -11.84 7.49
C VAL A 31 -12.41 -11.99 8.66
N PHE A 32 -11.10 -11.86 8.44
CA PHE A 32 -10.10 -11.92 9.51
C PHE A 32 -10.35 -10.84 10.58
N ALA A 33 -10.56 -9.58 10.15
CA ALA A 33 -10.83 -8.47 11.06
C ALA A 33 -12.11 -8.71 11.89
N VAL A 34 -13.18 -9.16 11.25
CA VAL A 34 -14.45 -9.49 11.95
C VAL A 34 -14.26 -10.63 12.94
N LEU A 35 -13.55 -11.69 12.56
CA LEU A 35 -13.30 -12.83 13.47
C LEU A 35 -12.40 -12.45 14.65
N ALA A 36 -11.39 -11.61 14.41
CA ALA A 36 -10.48 -11.15 15.46
C ALA A 36 -11.16 -10.21 16.47
N THR A 37 -12.19 -9.45 16.03
CA THR A 37 -12.86 -8.43 16.87
C THR A 37 -14.21 -8.88 17.42
N LYS A 38 -14.77 -10.01 16.96
CA LYS A 38 -16.12 -10.47 17.33
C LYS A 38 -16.30 -10.80 18.83
N ASN A 39 -15.25 -11.34 19.47
CA ASN A 39 -15.30 -11.75 20.87
C ASN A 39 -14.01 -11.31 21.56
N LEU A 40 -13.85 -10.02 21.82
CA LEU A 40 -12.71 -9.49 22.56
C LEU A 40 -12.77 -9.98 24.01
N LYS A 41 -11.69 -10.65 24.46
CA LYS A 41 -11.51 -11.15 25.82
C LYS A 41 -10.36 -10.41 26.48
N GLU A 42 -10.41 -10.25 27.81
CA GLU A 42 -9.28 -9.69 28.57
C GLU A 42 -8.01 -10.55 28.50
N ILE A 43 -8.16 -11.86 28.36
CA ILE A 43 -7.06 -12.77 28.02
C ILE A 43 -7.24 -13.14 26.56
N PRO A 44 -6.40 -12.55 25.65
CA PRO A 44 -6.60 -12.70 24.22
C PRO A 44 -6.32 -14.11 23.74
N GLY A 45 -7.19 -14.61 22.86
CA GLY A 45 -6.93 -15.84 22.10
C GLY A 45 -5.83 -15.61 21.03
N PRO A 46 -5.32 -16.66 20.37
CA PRO A 46 -4.20 -16.55 19.45
C PRO A 46 -4.46 -15.59 18.27
N LEU A 47 -5.67 -15.57 17.71
CA LEU A 47 -6.05 -14.64 16.63
C LEU A 47 -6.14 -13.20 17.12
N GLN A 48 -6.74 -12.97 18.30
CA GLN A 48 -6.84 -11.65 18.90
C GLN A 48 -5.44 -11.12 19.25
N ASN A 49 -4.59 -11.94 19.86
CA ASN A 49 -3.22 -11.57 20.22
C ASN A 49 -2.37 -11.17 18.99
N LEU A 50 -2.51 -11.91 17.89
CA LEU A 50 -1.82 -11.58 16.64
C LEU A 50 -2.31 -10.25 16.07
N ALA A 51 -3.62 -10.00 16.07
CA ALA A 51 -4.20 -8.75 15.61
C ALA A 51 -3.79 -7.57 16.51
N GLU A 52 -3.84 -7.71 17.82
CA GLU A 52 -3.40 -6.70 18.79
C GLU A 52 -1.92 -6.35 18.63
N MET A 53 -1.05 -7.37 18.53
CA MET A 53 0.39 -7.16 18.32
C MET A 53 0.68 -6.42 17.00
N ALA A 54 -0.04 -6.74 15.93
CA ALA A 54 0.10 -6.05 14.65
C ALA A 54 -0.37 -4.58 14.77
N VAL A 55 -1.53 -4.35 15.37
CA VAL A 55 -2.10 -3.01 15.59
C VAL A 55 -1.18 -2.15 16.47
N GLU A 56 -0.73 -2.67 17.61
CA GLU A 56 0.18 -1.94 18.51
C GLU A 56 1.51 -1.59 17.85
N SER A 57 2.07 -2.51 17.07
CA SER A 57 3.33 -2.28 16.34
C SER A 57 3.18 -1.18 15.31
N LEU A 58 2.08 -1.20 14.54
CA LEU A 58 1.77 -0.17 13.55
C LEU A 58 1.43 1.17 14.20
N GLU A 59 0.66 1.17 15.30
CA GLU A 59 0.34 2.40 16.02
C GLU A 59 1.60 3.08 16.56
N ARG A 60 2.53 2.31 17.09
CA ARG A 60 3.82 2.79 17.56
C ARG A 60 4.65 3.39 16.43
N TYR A 61 4.65 2.72 15.28
CA TYR A 61 5.34 3.18 14.07
C TYR A 61 4.77 4.50 13.56
N PHE A 62 3.46 4.61 13.36
CA PHE A 62 2.83 5.83 12.86
C PHE A 62 2.83 6.98 13.88
N THR A 63 2.83 6.67 15.18
CA THR A 63 2.98 7.68 16.24
C THR A 63 4.34 8.37 16.16
N GLY A 64 5.39 7.64 15.79
CA GLY A 64 6.72 8.22 15.54
C GLY A 64 6.80 9.16 14.34
N LEU A 65 5.91 8.98 13.35
CA LEU A 65 5.90 9.77 12.11
C LEU A 65 4.95 10.97 12.14
N LEU A 66 3.76 10.81 12.72
CA LEU A 66 2.67 11.80 12.69
C LEU A 66 2.46 12.53 14.02
N GLY A 67 3.17 12.13 15.08
CA GLY A 67 2.88 12.55 16.42
C GLY A 67 1.63 11.87 17.01
N LYS A 68 1.49 11.88 18.34
CA LYS A 68 0.46 11.09 19.05
C LYS A 68 -0.98 11.44 18.67
N GLU A 69 -1.27 12.72 18.46
CA GLU A 69 -2.63 13.21 18.21
C GLU A 69 -3.13 12.81 16.82
N HIS A 70 -2.36 13.14 15.79
CA HIS A 70 -2.71 12.85 14.39
C HIS A 70 -2.60 11.35 14.07
N ALA A 71 -1.60 10.66 14.64
CA ALA A 71 -1.47 9.22 14.49
C ALA A 71 -2.74 8.50 14.96
N ARG A 72 -3.22 8.76 16.16
CA ARG A 72 -4.42 8.11 16.71
C ARG A 72 -5.67 8.36 15.86
N LYS A 73 -5.82 9.56 15.31
CA LYS A 73 -6.96 9.94 14.49
C LYS A 73 -6.98 9.27 13.12
N TYR A 74 -5.81 9.19 12.47
CA TYR A 74 -5.67 8.71 11.10
C TYR A 74 -5.07 7.30 11.00
N PHE A 75 -4.73 6.68 12.13
CA PHE A 75 -4.20 5.32 12.21
C PHE A 75 -4.98 4.30 11.34
N PRO A 76 -6.33 4.23 11.39
CA PRO A 76 -7.06 3.24 10.63
C PRO A 76 -6.79 3.31 9.13
N VAL A 77 -6.61 4.52 8.61
CA VAL A 77 -6.34 4.75 7.18
C VAL A 77 -4.97 4.22 6.80
N PHE A 78 -3.90 4.63 7.51
CA PHE A 78 -2.54 4.19 7.23
C PHE A 78 -2.35 2.70 7.46
N ALA A 79 -2.93 2.16 8.53
CA ALA A 79 -2.89 0.73 8.82
C ALA A 79 -3.59 -0.09 7.72
N THR A 80 -4.72 0.39 7.18
CA THR A 80 -5.42 -0.27 6.07
C THR A 80 -4.55 -0.31 4.82
N PHE A 81 -3.91 0.80 4.44
CA PHE A 81 -2.97 0.82 3.32
C PHE A 81 -1.82 -0.16 3.53
N PHE A 82 -1.20 -0.14 4.71
CA PHE A 82 -0.09 -1.03 5.03
C PHE A 82 -0.47 -2.50 4.91
N ILE A 83 -1.54 -2.91 5.62
CA ILE A 83 -1.97 -4.31 5.66
C ILE A 83 -2.40 -4.78 4.25
N PHE A 84 -3.14 -3.95 3.51
CA PHE A 84 -3.57 -4.28 2.15
C PHE A 84 -2.37 -4.48 1.22
N ILE A 85 -1.39 -3.56 1.22
CA ILE A 85 -0.19 -3.67 0.38
C ILE A 85 0.65 -4.88 0.77
N VAL A 86 0.84 -5.14 2.08
CA VAL A 86 1.58 -6.32 2.56
C VAL A 86 0.93 -7.60 2.04
N VAL A 87 -0.39 -7.75 2.21
CA VAL A 87 -1.08 -8.97 1.80
C VAL A 87 -1.10 -9.13 0.27
N CYS A 88 -1.27 -8.02 -0.48
CA CYS A 88 -1.17 -8.05 -1.94
C CYS A 88 0.24 -8.47 -2.39
N ASN A 89 1.29 -7.92 -1.78
CA ASN A 89 2.67 -8.27 -2.12
C ASN A 89 2.96 -9.75 -1.79
N TYR A 90 2.58 -10.20 -0.59
CA TYR A 90 2.78 -11.60 -0.20
C TYR A 90 1.94 -12.59 -0.99
N SER A 91 0.82 -12.16 -1.58
CA SER A 91 0.03 -13.02 -2.44
C SER A 91 0.82 -13.54 -3.65
N GLY A 92 1.81 -12.75 -4.13
CA GLY A 92 2.72 -13.13 -5.21
C GLY A 92 3.73 -14.22 -4.83
N GLN A 93 4.05 -14.34 -3.54
CA GLN A 93 5.01 -15.31 -3.02
C GLN A 93 4.40 -16.68 -2.73
N LEU A 94 3.07 -16.82 -2.88
CA LEU A 94 2.40 -18.10 -2.69
C LEU A 94 2.86 -19.10 -3.74
N PRO A 95 3.23 -20.34 -3.34
CA PRO A 95 3.63 -21.36 -4.30
C PRO A 95 2.47 -21.66 -5.25
N GLY A 96 2.70 -21.45 -6.55
CA GLY A 96 1.69 -21.60 -7.59
C GLY A 96 0.99 -20.31 -8.04
N ALA A 97 1.30 -19.15 -7.48
CA ALA A 97 0.72 -17.87 -7.86
C ALA A 97 0.80 -17.58 -9.36
N GLY A 98 1.93 -17.94 -10.02
CA GLY A 98 2.12 -17.79 -11.47
C GLY A 98 1.49 -18.89 -12.34
N HIS A 99 1.00 -20.00 -11.76
CA HIS A 99 0.49 -21.16 -12.49
C HIS A 99 -1.04 -21.32 -12.39
N ILE A 100 -1.68 -20.65 -11.44
CA ILE A 100 -3.14 -20.72 -11.26
C ILE A 100 -3.80 -19.79 -12.26
N LYS A 101 -4.52 -20.37 -13.24
CA LYS A 101 -5.34 -19.57 -14.17
C LYS A 101 -6.35 -18.74 -13.39
N GLY A 102 -6.30 -17.42 -13.56
CA GLY A 102 -7.20 -16.49 -12.86
C GLY A 102 -6.63 -15.85 -11.60
N PHE A 103 -5.43 -16.20 -11.18
CA PHE A 103 -4.69 -15.54 -10.12
C PHE A 103 -3.62 -14.61 -10.72
N ALA A 104 -3.66 -13.34 -10.33
CA ALA A 104 -2.64 -12.37 -10.70
C ALA A 104 -2.34 -11.48 -9.50
N VAL A 105 -1.08 -11.17 -9.27
CA VAL A 105 -0.65 -10.32 -8.15
C VAL A 105 -1.15 -8.89 -8.38
N PRO A 106 -2.01 -8.33 -7.50
CA PRO A 106 -2.59 -7.01 -7.74
C PRO A 106 -1.53 -5.90 -7.85
N THR A 107 -0.54 -5.94 -7.00
CA THR A 107 0.52 -4.92 -6.92
C THR A 107 1.60 -5.06 -8.00
N ALA A 108 1.64 -6.15 -8.75
CA ALA A 108 2.44 -6.27 -9.97
C ALA A 108 1.76 -5.66 -11.21
N CYS A 109 0.54 -5.14 -11.06
CA CYS A 109 -0.21 -4.46 -12.13
C CYS A 109 -0.19 -2.94 -11.93
N LEU A 110 0.24 -2.20 -12.97
CA LEU A 110 0.36 -0.75 -12.91
C LEU A 110 -0.98 -0.06 -12.61
N SER A 111 -2.10 -0.58 -13.10
CA SER A 111 -3.43 0.00 -12.85
C SER A 111 -3.82 -0.03 -11.37
N VAL A 112 -3.50 -1.10 -10.65
CA VAL A 112 -3.79 -1.21 -9.21
C VAL A 112 -2.86 -0.32 -8.39
N THR A 113 -1.56 -0.33 -8.70
CA THR A 113 -0.59 0.52 -8.01
C THR A 113 -0.83 2.00 -8.27
N ALA A 114 -1.24 2.37 -9.50
CA ALA A 114 -1.66 3.73 -9.82
C ALA A 114 -2.93 4.13 -9.04
N ALA A 115 -3.92 3.24 -8.95
CA ALA A 115 -5.11 3.50 -8.14
C ALA A 115 -4.76 3.73 -6.67
N LEU A 116 -3.87 2.90 -6.09
CA LEU A 116 -3.38 3.09 -4.70
C LEU A 116 -2.65 4.43 -4.53
N GLY A 117 -1.79 4.81 -5.48
CA GLY A 117 -1.09 6.10 -5.47
C GLY A 117 -2.05 7.28 -5.55
N ILE A 118 -3.08 7.19 -6.39
CA ILE A 118 -4.13 8.22 -6.53
C ILE A 118 -4.96 8.32 -5.25
N ILE A 119 -5.39 7.19 -4.69
CA ILE A 119 -6.16 7.18 -3.44
C ILE A 119 -5.31 7.75 -2.29
N ALA A 120 -4.03 7.38 -2.20
CA ALA A 120 -3.10 7.93 -1.21
C ALA A 120 -2.97 9.45 -1.36
N PHE A 121 -2.85 9.96 -2.58
CA PHE A 121 -2.79 11.38 -2.89
C PHE A 121 -4.04 12.12 -2.40
N PHE A 122 -5.23 11.67 -2.78
CA PHE A 122 -6.47 12.30 -2.34
C PHE A 122 -6.68 12.21 -0.83
N THR A 123 -6.28 11.10 -0.22
CA THR A 123 -6.37 10.90 1.23
C THR A 123 -5.50 11.91 1.97
N THR A 124 -4.24 12.06 1.57
CA THR A 124 -3.28 13.00 2.16
C THR A 124 -3.78 14.45 2.08
N HIS A 125 -4.27 14.85 0.91
CA HIS A 125 -4.81 16.19 0.70
C HIS A 125 -6.11 16.42 1.48
N THR A 126 -6.97 15.42 1.57
CA THR A 126 -8.22 15.51 2.35
C THR A 126 -7.92 15.68 3.83
N ILE A 127 -6.93 14.97 4.36
CA ILE A 127 -6.48 15.10 5.75
C ILE A 127 -5.96 16.52 6.00
N GLY A 128 -5.06 17.01 5.15
CA GLY A 128 -4.51 18.37 5.27
C GLY A 128 -5.58 19.47 5.22
N ILE A 129 -6.55 19.35 4.30
CA ILE A 129 -7.67 20.28 4.18
C ILE A 129 -8.60 20.24 5.40
N ARG A 130 -8.83 19.04 5.97
CA ARG A 130 -9.70 18.86 7.14
C ARG A 130 -9.11 19.46 8.40
N GLU A 131 -7.80 19.36 8.60
CA GLU A 131 -7.13 19.86 9.81
C GLU A 131 -6.89 21.36 9.77
N ARG A 132 -6.53 21.91 8.61
CA ARG A 132 -6.13 23.32 8.48
C ARG A 132 -7.18 24.21 7.81
N GLY A 133 -8.16 23.63 7.17
CA GLY A 133 -9.10 24.36 6.34
C GLY A 133 -8.52 24.72 4.95
N VAL A 134 -9.40 24.89 3.98
CA VAL A 134 -9.04 25.06 2.56
C VAL A 134 -8.13 26.26 2.31
N LYS A 135 -8.42 27.40 2.96
CA LYS A 135 -7.64 28.66 2.75
C LYS A 135 -6.20 28.52 3.24
N HIS A 136 -6.01 27.94 4.40
CA HIS A 136 -4.69 27.77 5.01
C HIS A 136 -3.88 26.73 4.25
N TYR A 137 -4.53 25.61 3.87
CA TYR A 137 -3.90 24.55 3.06
C TYR A 137 -3.42 25.06 1.69
N LEU A 138 -4.20 25.90 1.00
CA LEU A 138 -3.79 26.51 -0.26
C LEU A 138 -2.61 27.47 -0.10
N LYS A 139 -2.44 28.09 1.05
CA LYS A 139 -1.31 28.96 1.33
C LYS A 139 0.02 28.20 1.31
N ILE A 140 0.05 26.93 1.70
CA ILE A 140 1.25 26.07 1.65
C ILE A 140 1.83 26.00 0.22
N PHE A 141 0.98 25.99 -0.80
CA PHE A 141 1.43 25.95 -2.20
C PHE A 141 2.09 27.23 -2.66
N ILE A 142 1.77 28.36 -2.02
CA ILE A 142 2.26 29.69 -2.41
C ILE A 142 3.45 30.13 -1.56
N SER A 143 3.64 29.51 -0.41
CA SER A 143 4.71 29.84 0.53
C SER A 143 6.08 29.33 0.03
N PRO A 144 7.18 30.06 0.31
CA PRO A 144 7.24 31.40 0.89
C PRO A 144 6.98 32.53 -0.13
N PHE A 145 7.04 32.24 -1.44
CA PHE A 145 6.84 33.21 -2.52
C PHE A 145 5.94 32.64 -3.62
N LEU A 146 5.16 33.49 -4.28
CA LEU A 146 4.30 33.09 -5.40
C LEU A 146 5.07 32.37 -6.54
N LEU A 147 6.36 32.66 -6.71
CA LEU A 147 7.23 31.99 -7.68
C LEU A 147 7.45 30.51 -7.38
N MET A 148 7.27 30.06 -6.12
CA MET A 148 7.39 28.65 -5.72
C MET A 148 6.14 27.82 -6.07
N LEU A 149 5.01 28.46 -6.39
CA LEU A 149 3.78 27.74 -6.74
C LEU A 149 3.95 26.68 -7.84
N PRO A 150 4.61 26.95 -8.99
CA PRO A 150 4.78 25.93 -10.02
C PRO A 150 5.66 24.78 -9.54
N LEU A 151 6.69 25.04 -8.72
CA LEU A 151 7.58 24.02 -8.18
C LEU A 151 6.83 23.13 -7.18
N ASN A 152 6.11 23.71 -6.23
CA ASN A 152 5.33 22.99 -5.24
C ASN A 152 4.21 22.17 -5.90
N LEU A 153 3.59 22.68 -6.97
CA LEU A 153 2.59 21.93 -7.72
C LEU A 153 3.18 20.71 -8.43
N ILE A 154 4.34 20.88 -9.07
CA ILE A 154 5.07 19.76 -9.70
C ILE A 154 5.44 18.72 -8.65
N GLU A 155 5.96 19.14 -7.51
CA GLU A 155 6.32 18.24 -6.41
C GLU A 155 5.13 17.42 -5.94
N GLN A 156 3.98 18.03 -5.72
CA GLN A 156 2.75 17.34 -5.32
C GLN A 156 2.28 16.31 -6.37
N MET A 157 2.48 16.59 -7.66
CA MET A 157 2.16 15.65 -8.73
C MET A 157 3.16 14.49 -8.81
N VAL A 158 4.44 14.75 -8.56
CA VAL A 158 5.50 13.73 -8.59
C VAL A 158 5.35 12.71 -7.45
N ARG A 159 4.83 13.12 -6.29
CA ARG A 159 4.66 12.25 -5.11
C ARG A 159 3.85 10.97 -5.41
N PRO A 160 2.61 11.02 -5.92
CA PRO A 160 1.84 9.82 -6.25
C PRO A 160 2.48 8.99 -7.38
N PHE A 161 3.12 9.65 -8.35
CA PHE A 161 3.89 8.95 -9.39
C PHE A 161 5.04 8.14 -8.80
N SER A 162 5.82 8.74 -7.91
CA SER A 162 6.94 8.07 -7.25
C SER A 162 6.48 6.87 -6.42
N LEU A 163 5.39 7.01 -5.66
CA LEU A 163 4.79 5.91 -4.89
C LEU A 163 4.34 4.76 -5.80
N THR A 164 3.62 5.09 -6.87
CA THR A 164 3.12 4.11 -7.85
C THR A 164 4.25 3.35 -8.53
N LEU A 165 5.22 4.09 -9.10
CA LEU A 165 6.33 3.50 -9.84
C LEU A 165 7.23 2.65 -8.94
N ARG A 166 7.43 3.04 -7.69
CA ARG A 166 8.23 2.28 -6.74
C ARG A 166 7.56 0.96 -6.38
N LEU A 167 6.24 0.99 -6.08
CA LEU A 167 5.50 -0.22 -5.74
C LEU A 167 5.42 -1.18 -6.94
N PHE A 168 5.07 -0.66 -8.11
CA PHE A 168 5.01 -1.43 -9.35
C PHE A 168 6.39 -1.96 -9.76
N GLY A 169 7.39 -1.09 -9.81
CA GLY A 169 8.73 -1.42 -10.31
C GLY A 169 9.43 -2.50 -9.49
N ASN A 170 9.28 -2.47 -8.16
CA ASN A 170 9.87 -3.50 -7.31
C ASN A 170 9.24 -4.87 -7.57
N LEU A 171 7.92 -4.97 -7.58
CA LEU A 171 7.23 -6.25 -7.76
C LEU A 171 7.34 -6.79 -9.18
N TYR A 172 7.11 -5.94 -10.17
CA TYR A 172 7.26 -6.33 -11.57
C TYR A 172 8.71 -6.71 -11.91
N GLY A 173 9.68 -5.94 -11.40
CA GLY A 173 11.10 -6.24 -11.59
C GLY A 173 11.50 -7.55 -10.95
N GLU A 174 11.02 -7.81 -9.74
CA GLU A 174 11.25 -9.06 -9.01
C GLU A 174 10.66 -10.27 -9.75
N GLU A 175 9.41 -10.18 -10.24
CA GLU A 175 8.76 -11.23 -11.01
C GLU A 175 9.57 -11.58 -12.27
N LYS A 176 10.07 -10.56 -12.97
CA LYS A 176 10.89 -10.73 -14.18
C LYS A 176 12.25 -11.35 -13.88
N VAL A 177 12.92 -10.90 -12.84
CA VAL A 177 14.20 -11.47 -12.42
C VAL A 177 14.03 -12.95 -12.01
N LEU A 178 12.99 -13.28 -11.27
CA LEU A 178 12.67 -14.65 -10.91
C LEU A 178 12.44 -15.55 -12.14
N GLU A 179 11.67 -15.07 -13.12
CA GLU A 179 11.40 -15.77 -14.37
C GLU A 179 12.71 -16.15 -15.10
N GLU A 180 13.64 -15.20 -15.22
CA GLU A 180 14.94 -15.44 -15.85
C GLU A 180 15.86 -16.36 -15.03
N LEU A 181 15.83 -16.23 -13.69
CA LEU A 181 16.65 -17.09 -12.83
C LEU A 181 16.20 -18.56 -12.86
N TYR A 182 14.92 -18.84 -13.06
CA TYR A 182 14.42 -20.20 -13.24
C TYR A 182 15.02 -20.87 -14.49
N HIS A 183 15.35 -20.10 -15.53
CA HIS A 183 15.99 -20.62 -16.74
C HIS A 183 17.48 -20.94 -16.56
N ILE A 184 18.17 -20.21 -15.65
CA ILE A 184 19.62 -20.37 -15.44
C ILE A 184 19.91 -21.46 -14.39
N PHE A 185 19.28 -21.34 -13.21
CA PHE A 185 19.41 -22.28 -12.10
C PHE A 185 18.06 -22.54 -11.45
N PRO A 186 17.40 -23.66 -11.77
CA PRO A 186 15.97 -23.84 -11.46
C PRO A 186 15.64 -24.02 -9.98
N ILE A 187 16.61 -24.23 -9.09
CA ILE A 187 16.33 -24.53 -7.67
C ILE A 187 16.99 -23.51 -6.73
N LEU A 188 18.31 -23.39 -6.77
CA LEU A 188 19.07 -22.66 -5.73
C LEU A 188 18.83 -21.14 -5.78
N LEU A 189 18.98 -20.54 -6.97
CA LEU A 189 18.83 -19.08 -7.13
C LEU A 189 17.39 -18.60 -6.86
N PRO A 190 16.34 -19.21 -7.42
CA PRO A 190 14.98 -18.81 -7.13
C PRO A 190 14.61 -18.94 -5.64
N LEU A 191 15.13 -19.94 -4.93
CA LEU A 191 14.89 -20.09 -3.50
C LEU A 191 15.45 -18.91 -2.70
N VAL A 192 16.68 -18.52 -2.98
CA VAL A 192 17.32 -17.35 -2.32
C VAL A 192 16.55 -16.08 -2.66
N MET A 193 16.16 -15.89 -3.91
CA MET A 193 15.38 -14.73 -4.35
C MET A 193 14.01 -14.68 -3.66
N ASN A 194 13.29 -15.80 -3.55
CA ASN A 194 12.00 -15.83 -2.86
C ASN A 194 12.12 -15.42 -1.38
N VAL A 195 13.16 -15.84 -0.67
CA VAL A 195 13.41 -15.42 0.71
C VAL A 195 13.69 -13.91 0.78
N LEU A 196 14.48 -13.39 -0.16
CA LEU A 196 14.77 -11.97 -0.27
C LEU A 196 13.52 -11.16 -0.60
N SER A 197 12.69 -11.68 -1.50
CA SER A 197 11.41 -11.12 -1.89
C SER A 197 10.44 -10.93 -0.74
N LEU A 198 10.37 -11.89 0.18
CA LEU A 198 9.54 -11.75 1.40
C LEU A 198 9.94 -10.52 2.21
N LEU A 199 11.25 -10.26 2.32
CA LEU A 199 11.76 -9.07 3.01
C LEU A 199 11.43 -7.80 2.23
N PHE A 200 11.66 -7.77 0.92
CA PHE A 200 11.38 -6.61 0.08
C PHE A 200 9.89 -6.27 0.02
N CYS A 201 9.00 -7.26 -0.02
CA CYS A 201 7.55 -7.07 0.03
C CYS A 201 7.12 -6.32 1.30
N PHE A 202 7.69 -6.67 2.45
CA PHE A 202 7.41 -6.00 3.72
C PHE A 202 7.97 -4.59 3.75
N ILE A 203 9.26 -4.43 3.39
CA ILE A 203 9.93 -3.11 3.35
C ILE A 203 9.18 -2.17 2.40
N GLN A 204 8.73 -2.66 1.25
CA GLN A 204 8.02 -1.84 0.29
C GLN A 204 6.69 -1.30 0.83
N ALA A 205 5.93 -2.11 1.56
CA ALA A 205 4.71 -1.66 2.21
C ALA A 205 4.99 -0.61 3.30
N MET A 206 6.07 -0.82 4.08
CA MET A 206 6.51 0.17 5.07
C MET A 206 6.91 1.48 4.42
N VAL A 207 7.72 1.44 3.36
CA VAL A 207 8.19 2.65 2.65
C VAL A 207 7.02 3.41 2.01
N PHE A 208 6.04 2.70 1.42
CA PHE A 208 4.86 3.34 0.85
C PHE A 208 4.07 4.12 1.90
N THR A 209 3.75 3.48 3.01
CA THR A 209 2.94 4.10 4.08
C THR A 209 3.74 5.13 4.88
N MET A 210 5.05 4.94 5.03
CA MET A 210 5.96 5.95 5.61
C MET A 210 5.93 7.25 4.80
N LEU A 211 6.12 7.16 3.48
CA LEU A 211 6.09 8.33 2.62
C LEU A 211 4.72 9.00 2.60
N MET A 212 3.65 8.21 2.57
CA MET A 212 2.28 8.73 2.70
C MET A 212 2.10 9.49 4.02
N SER A 213 2.65 8.96 5.13
CA SER A 213 2.60 9.61 6.45
C SER A 213 3.42 10.90 6.50
N ILE A 214 4.62 10.90 5.92
CA ILE A 214 5.47 12.09 5.83
C ILE A 214 4.77 13.18 5.01
N TYR A 215 4.21 12.86 3.87
CA TYR A 215 3.47 13.82 3.04
C TYR A 215 2.22 14.37 3.76
N THR A 216 1.62 13.56 4.62
CA THR A 216 0.52 14.03 5.48
C THR A 216 1.06 14.95 6.57
N SER A 217 2.18 14.61 7.22
CA SER A 217 2.82 15.43 8.26
C SER A 217 3.22 16.81 7.74
N GLU A 218 3.85 16.88 6.56
CA GLU A 218 4.19 18.14 5.91
C GLU A 218 2.94 19.02 5.65
N GLY A 219 1.82 18.38 5.28
CA GLY A 219 0.53 19.07 5.15
C GLY A 219 -0.04 19.55 6.50
N LEU A 220 0.45 19.03 7.64
CA LEU A 220 -0.02 19.34 8.99
C LEU A 220 0.93 20.28 9.76
N GLU A 221 2.18 20.46 9.35
CA GLU A 221 3.16 21.33 10.01
C GLU A 221 2.80 22.80 9.81
N ASP A 222 2.84 23.57 10.90
CA ASP A 222 2.72 25.03 10.85
C ASP A 222 4.02 25.62 10.32
N GLU A 223 3.91 26.54 9.36
CA GLU A 223 5.03 27.41 9.00
C GLU A 223 5.40 28.26 10.24
N HIS A 224 6.55 27.96 10.82
CA HIS A 224 7.21 28.83 11.78
C HIS A 224 7.85 30.04 11.08
#